data_d0bf9e11c3971d1f34af33cd46e6d89b
#
_entry.id   d0bf9e11c3971d1f34af33cd46e6d89b
#
_cell.length_a   1.000
_cell.length_b   1.000
_cell.length_c   1.000
_cell.angle_alpha   90.00
_cell.angle_beta   90.00
_cell.angle_gamma   90.00
#
_symmetry.space_group_name_H-M   'P 1'
#
loop_
_entity.id
_entity.type
_entity.pdbx_description
1 polymer ?
#
loop_
_entity_poly.entity_id
_entity_poly.type
_entity_poly.pdbx_seq_one_letter_code
_entity_poly.pdbx_strand_id
1 'polypeptide(L)'
;MTNAPEAAPGRPRRTERTGVVIVVAAMMLFSMFFGAGNLIFPPILGASSGESFVPAVLGFLSSGVLLPVLAVLAIAITGRDVQDLASRGGRVFGVIFPVLIYLSIGAFYALPRTATVSFSTTITPNFGWDSWGATALFSAVFFLITLALAFDPRNIVDALGKFLTPALIILLVIMVVLGIANLHSDPGAA
;
A
#
# COMPACT_ATOMS: atom_id res chain seq x y z
N MET A 1 38.87 24.70 43.13
CA MET A 1 38.11 23.45 43.22
C MET A 1 36.92 23.59 42.27
N THR A 2 37.10 23.11 41.04
CA THR A 2 36.09 23.18 39.95
C THR A 2 35.34 21.88 39.92
N ASN A 3 34.06 21.91 40.37
CA ASN A 3 33.16 20.76 40.24
C ASN A 3 32.80 20.57 38.77
N ALA A 4 33.33 19.52 38.17
CA ALA A 4 32.87 19.03 36.88
C ALA A 4 31.46 18.42 37.05
N PRO A 5 30.49 18.68 36.17
CA PRO A 5 29.20 18.07 36.25
C PRO A 5 29.28 16.57 35.93
N GLU A 6 28.82 15.78 36.89
CA GLU A 6 28.74 14.32 36.84
C GLU A 6 27.80 13.94 35.63
N ALA A 7 28.38 13.21 34.68
CA ALA A 7 27.66 12.74 33.50
C ALA A 7 26.51 11.82 33.96
N ALA A 8 25.28 12.20 33.66
CA ALA A 8 24.09 11.41 33.90
C ALA A 8 24.22 10.00 33.27
N PRO A 9 23.87 8.92 33.98
CA PRO A 9 23.98 7.56 33.49
C PRO A 9 23.12 7.41 32.23
N GLY A 10 23.79 7.08 31.11
CA GLY A 10 23.16 6.86 29.82
C GLY A 10 22.06 5.81 29.95
N ARG A 11 20.84 6.17 29.56
CA ARG A 11 19.72 5.22 29.47
C ARG A 11 20.19 4.02 28.63
N PRO A 12 20.00 2.78 29.09
CA PRO A 12 20.36 1.61 28.29
C PRO A 12 19.61 1.70 26.96
N ARG A 13 20.36 1.78 25.85
CA ARG A 13 19.81 1.59 24.51
C ARG A 13 19.24 0.17 24.51
N ARG A 14 17.91 0.08 24.47
CA ARG A 14 17.20 -1.18 24.23
C ARG A 14 17.78 -1.70 22.90
N THR A 15 18.61 -2.69 22.94
CA THR A 15 19.04 -3.46 21.77
C THR A 15 17.81 -4.23 21.32
N GLU A 16 16.94 -3.58 20.54
CA GLU A 16 15.89 -4.30 19.84
C GLU A 16 16.60 -5.35 18.98
N ARG A 17 16.20 -6.61 19.17
CA ARG A 17 16.79 -7.71 18.40
C ARG A 17 16.61 -7.35 16.92
N THR A 18 17.69 -7.29 16.18
CA THR A 18 17.72 -6.92 14.75
C THR A 18 16.66 -7.64 13.95
N GLY A 19 16.37 -8.91 14.29
CA GLY A 19 15.30 -9.69 13.67
C GLY A 19 13.89 -9.10 13.88
N VAL A 20 13.60 -8.55 15.07
CA VAL A 20 12.29 -7.93 15.33
C VAL A 20 12.12 -6.66 14.50
N VAL A 21 13.15 -5.84 14.40
CA VAL A 21 13.14 -4.61 13.59
C VAL A 21 12.91 -4.94 12.11
N ILE A 22 13.59 -5.97 11.59
CA ILE A 22 13.43 -6.42 10.20
C ILE A 22 11.99 -6.90 9.96
N VAL A 23 11.42 -7.71 10.84
CA VAL A 23 10.06 -8.21 10.69
C VAL A 23 9.04 -7.07 10.74
N VAL A 24 9.17 -6.15 11.69
CA VAL A 24 8.27 -4.99 11.80
C VAL A 24 8.37 -4.11 10.56
N ALA A 25 9.58 -3.82 10.07
CA ALA A 25 9.78 -3.05 8.84
C ALA A 25 9.20 -3.76 7.60
N ALA A 26 9.39 -5.07 7.49
CA ALA A 26 8.81 -5.87 6.42
C ALA A 26 7.28 -5.86 6.44
N MET A 27 6.67 -5.98 7.63
CA MET A 27 5.21 -5.89 7.80
C MET A 27 4.68 -4.49 7.47
N MET A 28 5.40 -3.45 7.84
CA MET A 28 5.05 -2.07 7.45
C MET A 28 5.11 -1.90 5.93
N LEU A 29 6.19 -2.33 5.28
CA LEU A 29 6.31 -2.28 3.83
C LEU A 29 5.18 -3.07 3.16
N PHE A 30 4.88 -4.26 3.64
CA PHE A 30 3.76 -5.06 3.13
C PHE A 30 2.44 -4.29 3.20
N SER A 31 2.10 -3.69 4.35
CA SER A 31 0.85 -2.94 4.51
C SER A 31 0.76 -1.69 3.62
N MET A 32 1.89 -1.07 3.29
CA MET A 32 1.94 0.08 2.40
C MET A 32 1.80 -0.29 0.92
N PHE A 33 2.37 -1.43 0.52
CA PHE A 33 2.32 -1.89 -0.88
C PHE A 33 1.09 -2.73 -1.19
N PHE A 34 0.54 -3.44 -0.21
CA PHE A 34 -0.59 -4.33 -0.41
C PHE A 34 -1.92 -3.58 -0.20
N GLY A 35 -2.51 -3.16 -1.30
CA GLY A 35 -3.81 -2.47 -1.31
C GLY A 35 -4.91 -3.29 -2.00
N ALA A 36 -6.12 -2.77 -2.02
CA ALA A 36 -7.28 -3.37 -2.69
C ALA A 36 -7.02 -3.66 -4.18
N GLY A 37 -6.20 -2.85 -4.84
CA GLY A 37 -5.78 -3.07 -6.22
C GLY A 37 -5.06 -4.40 -6.43
N ASN A 38 -4.23 -4.80 -5.47
CA ASN A 38 -3.49 -6.06 -5.55
C ASN A 38 -4.39 -7.31 -5.40
N LEU A 39 -5.57 -7.15 -4.81
CA LEU A 39 -6.57 -8.21 -4.72
C LEU A 39 -7.49 -8.27 -5.94
N ILE A 40 -7.78 -7.12 -6.54
CA ILE A 40 -8.78 -6.98 -7.61
C ILE A 40 -8.15 -7.17 -9.00
N PHE A 41 -7.02 -6.48 -9.28
CA PHE A 41 -6.47 -6.45 -10.63
C PHE A 41 -5.88 -7.78 -11.11
N PRO A 42 -5.09 -8.54 -10.34
CA PRO A 42 -4.53 -9.80 -10.82
C PRO A 42 -5.58 -10.84 -11.22
N PRO A 43 -6.65 -11.08 -10.43
CA PRO A 43 -7.74 -11.98 -10.83
C PRO A 43 -8.49 -11.51 -12.08
N ILE A 44 -8.79 -10.20 -12.18
CA ILE A 44 -9.45 -9.65 -13.37
C ILE A 44 -8.56 -9.80 -14.60
N LEU A 45 -7.28 -9.47 -14.50
CA LEU A 45 -6.31 -9.64 -15.58
C LEU A 45 -6.24 -11.11 -16.01
N GLY A 46 -6.15 -12.03 -15.05
CA GLY A 46 -6.14 -13.47 -15.33
C GLY A 46 -7.39 -13.93 -16.07
N ALA A 47 -8.57 -13.52 -15.59
CA ALA A 47 -9.84 -13.90 -16.21
C ALA A 47 -10.06 -13.30 -17.60
N SER A 48 -9.55 -12.07 -17.85
CA SER A 48 -9.72 -11.38 -19.14
C SER A 48 -8.65 -11.72 -20.18
N SER A 49 -7.57 -12.40 -19.80
CA SER A 49 -6.44 -12.64 -20.68
C SER A 49 -6.62 -13.83 -21.63
N GLY A 50 -7.52 -14.77 -21.35
CA GLY A 50 -7.76 -15.95 -22.19
C GLY A 50 -6.45 -16.66 -22.60
N GLU A 51 -6.26 -16.87 -23.90
CA GLU A 51 -5.05 -17.49 -24.44
C GLU A 51 -3.77 -16.67 -24.21
N SER A 52 -3.88 -15.35 -23.99
CA SER A 52 -2.76 -14.45 -23.74
C SER A 52 -2.37 -14.35 -22.25
N PHE A 53 -2.78 -15.32 -21.42
CA PHE A 53 -2.53 -15.32 -19.98
C PHE A 53 -1.04 -15.16 -19.62
N VAL A 54 -0.16 -15.95 -20.23
CA VAL A 54 1.28 -15.94 -19.91
C VAL A 54 1.93 -14.56 -20.21
N PRO A 55 1.79 -13.97 -21.41
CA PRO A 55 2.34 -12.64 -21.67
C PRO A 55 1.71 -11.55 -20.80
N ALA A 56 0.41 -11.63 -20.48
CA ALA A 56 -0.27 -10.68 -19.61
C ALA A 56 0.29 -10.73 -18.17
N VAL A 57 0.47 -11.92 -17.61
CA VAL A 57 1.07 -12.11 -16.28
C VAL A 57 2.52 -11.63 -16.25
N LEU A 58 3.33 -11.96 -17.25
CA LEU A 58 4.72 -11.49 -17.33
C LEU A 58 4.81 -9.97 -17.43
N GLY A 59 3.95 -9.35 -18.24
CA GLY A 59 3.84 -7.89 -18.33
C GLY A 59 3.44 -7.26 -16.99
N PHE A 60 2.46 -7.82 -16.31
CA PHE A 60 2.01 -7.36 -14.99
C PHE A 60 3.11 -7.52 -13.93
N LEU A 61 3.77 -8.68 -13.86
CA LEU A 61 4.85 -8.92 -12.91
C LEU A 61 6.05 -8.00 -13.15
N SER A 62 6.43 -7.77 -14.40
CA SER A 62 7.55 -6.90 -14.73
C SER A 62 7.29 -5.43 -14.40
N SER A 63 6.09 -4.93 -14.67
CA SER A 63 5.73 -3.52 -14.42
C SER A 63 5.16 -3.28 -13.02
N GLY A 64 4.29 -4.15 -12.54
CA GLY A 64 3.57 -3.96 -11.28
C GLY A 64 4.34 -4.45 -10.05
N VAL A 65 5.28 -5.38 -10.21
CA VAL A 65 6.05 -5.95 -9.09
C VAL A 65 7.53 -5.61 -9.20
N LEU A 66 8.17 -5.92 -10.31
CA LEU A 66 9.63 -5.78 -10.45
C LEU A 66 10.06 -4.31 -10.36
N LEU A 67 9.39 -3.39 -11.05
CA LEU A 67 9.76 -1.97 -11.01
C LEU A 67 9.66 -1.35 -9.61
N PRO A 68 8.57 -1.52 -8.83
CA PRO A 68 8.52 -1.05 -7.45
C PRO A 68 9.59 -1.66 -6.55
N VAL A 69 9.88 -2.95 -6.68
CA VAL A 69 10.93 -3.62 -5.91
C VAL A 69 12.30 -3.04 -6.25
N LEU A 70 12.60 -2.83 -7.53
CA LEU A 70 13.86 -2.19 -7.96
C LEU A 70 13.97 -0.75 -7.43
N ALA A 71 12.86 0.01 -7.40
CA ALA A 71 12.86 1.36 -6.84
C ALA A 71 13.17 1.36 -5.34
N VAL A 72 12.54 0.48 -4.56
CA VAL A 72 12.85 0.33 -3.12
C VAL A 72 14.30 -0.08 -2.91
N LEU A 73 14.80 -1.04 -3.69
CA LEU A 73 16.17 -1.50 -3.62
C LEU A 73 17.16 -0.38 -3.95
N ALA A 74 16.89 0.42 -4.97
CA ALA A 74 17.72 1.56 -5.34
C ALA A 74 17.81 2.59 -4.21
N ILE A 75 16.69 2.92 -3.55
CA ILE A 75 16.65 3.81 -2.40
C ILE A 75 17.42 3.20 -1.21
N ALA A 76 17.21 1.91 -0.94
CA ALA A 76 17.89 1.21 0.16
C ALA A 76 19.41 1.17 -0.01
N ILE A 77 19.90 0.95 -1.25
CA ILE A 77 21.34 0.92 -1.55
C ILE A 77 21.95 2.32 -1.51
N THR A 78 21.24 3.33 -2.03
CA THR A 78 21.76 4.70 -2.09
C THR A 78 21.71 5.40 -0.74
N GLY A 79 20.84 4.97 0.18
CA GLY A 79 20.62 5.60 1.48
C GLY A 79 20.11 7.06 1.38
N ARG A 80 19.57 7.44 0.24
CA ARG A 80 19.09 8.80 -0.05
C ARG A 80 17.58 8.80 -0.20
N ASP A 81 16.95 9.95 0.04
CA ASP A 81 15.53 10.08 -0.17
C ASP A 81 15.18 10.33 -1.66
N VAL A 82 13.87 10.23 -1.96
CA VAL A 82 13.35 10.38 -3.32
C VAL A 82 13.65 11.76 -3.90
N GLN A 83 13.62 12.81 -3.06
CA GLN A 83 13.88 14.18 -3.50
C GLN A 83 15.33 14.37 -3.91
N ASP A 84 16.26 13.76 -3.18
CA ASP A 84 17.70 13.81 -3.47
C ASP A 84 18.03 13.07 -4.80
N LEU A 85 17.36 11.93 -5.03
CA LEU A 85 17.46 11.22 -6.31
C LEU A 85 16.89 12.03 -7.47
N ALA A 86 15.70 12.61 -7.29
CA ALA A 86 15.04 13.42 -8.31
C ALA A 86 15.84 14.70 -8.64
N SER A 87 16.50 15.30 -7.65
CA SER A 87 17.31 16.51 -7.84
C SER A 87 18.54 16.31 -8.74
N ARG A 88 18.97 15.04 -8.93
CA ARG A 88 20.02 14.71 -9.92
C ARG A 88 19.59 14.95 -11.37
N GLY A 89 18.28 14.88 -11.66
CA GLY A 89 17.70 15.28 -12.95
C GLY A 89 17.57 16.80 -13.14
N GLY A 90 17.99 17.60 -12.14
CA GLY A 90 17.93 19.05 -12.14
C GLY A 90 17.12 19.57 -10.97
N ARG A 91 17.45 20.82 -10.54
CA ARG A 91 16.82 21.43 -9.35
C ARG A 91 15.30 21.59 -9.48
N VAL A 92 14.83 21.94 -10.67
CA VAL A 92 13.40 22.10 -10.95
C VAL A 92 12.70 20.76 -10.94
N PHE A 93 13.29 19.74 -11.56
CA PHE A 93 12.76 18.37 -11.57
C PHE A 93 12.69 17.77 -10.15
N GLY A 94 13.70 18.01 -9.32
CA GLY A 94 13.74 17.54 -7.95
C GLY A 94 12.63 18.09 -7.05
N VAL A 95 12.00 19.21 -7.42
CA VAL A 95 10.86 19.78 -6.69
C VAL A 95 9.54 19.38 -7.34
N ILE A 96 9.42 19.56 -8.66
CA ILE A 96 8.14 19.34 -9.37
C ILE A 96 7.75 17.87 -9.34
N PHE A 97 8.68 16.97 -9.56
CA PHE A 97 8.39 15.53 -9.66
C PHE A 97 7.82 14.93 -8.37
N PRO A 98 8.43 15.11 -7.19
CA PRO A 98 7.82 14.65 -5.93
C PRO A 98 6.47 15.31 -5.65
N VAL A 99 6.31 16.60 -5.92
CA VAL A 99 5.02 17.28 -5.73
C VAL A 99 3.93 16.67 -6.60
N LEU A 100 4.22 16.41 -7.89
CA LEU A 100 3.27 15.73 -8.79
C LEU A 100 2.91 14.32 -8.30
N ILE A 101 3.88 13.55 -7.79
CA ILE A 101 3.63 12.22 -7.22
C ILE A 101 2.69 12.34 -6.01
N TYR A 102 2.98 13.22 -5.05
CA TYR A 102 2.15 13.39 -3.86
C TYR A 102 0.73 13.86 -4.20
N LEU A 103 0.58 14.78 -5.15
CA LEU A 103 -0.73 15.24 -5.60
C LEU A 103 -1.50 14.12 -6.31
N SER A 104 -0.83 13.32 -7.13
CA SER A 104 -1.45 12.18 -7.83
C SER A 104 -1.89 11.09 -6.86
N ILE A 105 -1.05 10.72 -5.90
CA ILE A 105 -1.38 9.71 -4.88
C ILE A 105 -2.46 10.24 -3.93
N GLY A 106 -2.38 11.51 -3.51
CA GLY A 106 -3.32 12.11 -2.58
C GLY A 106 -4.62 12.56 -3.27
N ALA A 107 -4.67 13.82 -3.66
CA ALA A 107 -5.90 14.53 -3.98
C ALA A 107 -6.52 14.14 -5.33
N PHE A 108 -5.71 13.84 -6.36
CA PHE A 108 -6.21 13.80 -7.74
C PHE A 108 -6.58 12.40 -8.24
N TYR A 109 -5.98 11.34 -7.69
CA TYR A 109 -6.20 10.00 -8.26
C TYR A 109 -6.44 8.91 -7.22
N ALA A 110 -5.44 8.60 -6.38
CA ALA A 110 -5.52 7.36 -5.58
C ALA A 110 -6.58 7.41 -4.49
N LEU A 111 -6.71 8.52 -3.74
CA LEU A 111 -7.72 8.66 -2.69
C LEU A 111 -9.15 8.66 -3.26
N PRO A 112 -9.50 9.50 -4.27
CA PRO A 112 -10.83 9.46 -4.88
C PRO A 112 -11.17 8.09 -5.46
N ARG A 113 -10.21 7.44 -6.13
CA ARG A 113 -10.38 6.10 -6.67
C ARG A 113 -10.66 5.07 -5.58
N THR A 114 -9.95 5.14 -4.45
CA THR A 114 -10.15 4.20 -3.34
C THR A 114 -11.57 4.32 -2.78
N ALA A 115 -12.09 5.53 -2.62
CA ALA A 115 -13.46 5.76 -2.16
C ALA A 115 -14.49 5.18 -3.14
N THR A 116 -14.36 5.48 -4.43
CA THR A 116 -15.32 5.02 -5.47
C THR A 116 -15.26 3.50 -5.66
N VAL A 117 -14.08 2.90 -5.70
CA VAL A 117 -13.93 1.44 -5.80
C VAL A 117 -14.48 0.75 -4.57
N SER A 118 -14.22 1.26 -3.35
CA SER A 118 -14.79 0.69 -2.12
C SER A 118 -16.31 0.74 -2.15
N PHE A 119 -16.92 1.82 -2.63
CA PHE A 119 -18.35 1.94 -2.79
C PHE A 119 -18.91 0.91 -3.80
N SER A 120 -18.35 0.87 -5.01
CA SER A 120 -18.83 0.02 -6.10
C SER A 120 -18.65 -1.47 -5.83
N THR A 121 -17.63 -1.87 -5.09
CA THR A 121 -17.37 -3.29 -4.77
C THR A 121 -18.09 -3.76 -3.51
N THR A 122 -18.44 -2.87 -2.59
CA THR A 122 -19.02 -3.27 -1.30
C THR A 122 -20.48 -2.85 -1.17
N ILE A 123 -20.82 -1.59 -1.46
CA ILE A 123 -22.16 -1.05 -1.20
C ILE A 123 -23.12 -1.39 -2.33
N THR A 124 -22.73 -1.16 -3.57
CA THR A 124 -23.61 -1.40 -4.72
C THR A 124 -24.08 -2.86 -4.82
N PRO A 125 -23.23 -3.91 -4.69
CA PRO A 125 -23.69 -5.28 -4.80
C PRO A 125 -24.54 -5.75 -3.61
N ASN A 126 -24.29 -5.23 -2.39
CA ASN A 126 -24.95 -5.71 -1.18
C ASN A 126 -26.24 -4.95 -0.84
N PHE A 127 -26.32 -3.67 -1.19
CA PHE A 127 -27.44 -2.79 -0.83
C PHE A 127 -28.23 -2.28 -2.04
N GLY A 128 -27.75 -2.52 -3.26
CA GLY A 128 -28.39 -2.02 -4.48
C GLY A 128 -28.36 -0.49 -4.61
N TRP A 129 -27.52 0.19 -3.84
CA TRP A 129 -27.41 1.64 -3.88
C TRP A 129 -26.48 2.04 -5.04
N ASP A 130 -27.07 2.56 -6.10
CA ASP A 130 -26.34 2.98 -7.31
C ASP A 130 -26.65 4.44 -7.68
N SER A 131 -27.05 5.25 -6.69
CA SER A 131 -27.34 6.66 -6.92
C SER A 131 -26.10 7.53 -6.70
N TRP A 132 -26.00 8.60 -7.49
CA TRP A 132 -24.94 9.61 -7.31
C TRP A 132 -24.91 10.18 -5.89
N GLY A 133 -26.06 10.39 -5.27
CA GLY A 133 -26.18 10.87 -3.89
C GLY A 133 -25.60 9.90 -2.86
N ALA A 134 -25.84 8.60 -3.03
CA ALA A 134 -25.27 7.56 -2.15
C ALA A 134 -23.74 7.50 -2.28
N THR A 135 -23.22 7.58 -3.51
CA THR A 135 -21.76 7.62 -3.75
C THR A 135 -21.13 8.86 -3.14
N ALA A 136 -21.77 10.02 -3.27
CA ALA A 136 -21.28 11.27 -2.68
C ALA A 136 -21.28 11.23 -1.16
N LEU A 137 -22.34 10.73 -0.54
CA LEU A 137 -22.44 10.57 0.92
C LEU A 137 -21.37 9.60 1.45
N PHE A 138 -21.24 8.44 0.82
CA PHE A 138 -20.20 7.46 1.19
C PHE A 138 -18.81 8.07 1.09
N SER A 139 -18.51 8.75 -0.01
CA SER A 139 -17.22 9.41 -0.23
C SER A 139 -16.94 10.48 0.82
N ALA A 140 -17.95 11.28 1.18
CA ALA A 140 -17.82 12.29 2.22
C ALA A 140 -17.50 11.66 3.58
N VAL A 141 -18.20 10.60 3.97
CA VAL A 141 -17.93 9.85 5.21
C VAL A 141 -16.53 9.22 5.16
N PHE A 142 -16.17 8.59 4.04
CA PHE A 142 -14.84 8.00 3.83
C PHE A 142 -13.72 9.03 4.00
N PHE A 143 -13.85 10.20 3.39
CA PHE A 143 -12.83 11.24 3.52
C PHE A 143 -12.80 11.88 4.91
N LEU A 144 -13.94 12.01 5.60
CA LEU A 144 -13.97 12.48 6.98
C LEU A 144 -13.24 11.51 7.92
N ILE A 145 -13.47 10.22 7.77
CA ILE A 145 -12.76 9.18 8.55
C ILE A 145 -11.26 9.22 8.22
N THR A 146 -10.90 9.29 6.95
CA THR A 146 -9.51 9.39 6.50
C THR A 146 -8.82 10.62 7.08
N LEU A 147 -9.50 11.78 7.07
CA LEU A 147 -9.00 13.01 7.65
C LEU A 147 -8.81 12.88 9.17
N ALA A 148 -9.81 12.36 9.88
CA ALA A 148 -9.72 12.14 11.33
C ALA A 148 -8.54 11.23 11.69
N LEU A 149 -8.34 10.16 10.94
CA LEU A 149 -7.20 9.26 11.11
C LEU A 149 -5.86 9.96 10.79
N ALA A 150 -5.80 10.83 9.80
CA ALA A 150 -4.58 11.53 9.40
C ALA A 150 -4.06 12.53 10.45
N PHE A 151 -4.89 12.98 11.41
CA PHE A 151 -4.45 13.87 12.48
C PHE A 151 -3.55 13.21 13.53
N ASP A 152 -3.56 11.88 13.64
CA ASP A 152 -2.68 11.14 14.58
C ASP A 152 -1.86 10.04 13.84
N PRO A 153 -0.86 10.44 13.05
CA PRO A 153 -0.13 9.53 12.19
C PRO A 153 0.70 8.48 12.94
N ARG A 154 1.09 8.73 14.19
CA ARG A 154 1.93 7.78 14.96
C ARG A 154 1.14 6.56 15.39
N ASN A 155 -0.07 6.75 15.90
CA ASN A 155 -0.94 5.64 16.28
C ASN A 155 -1.45 4.84 15.08
N ILE A 156 -1.60 5.50 13.91
CA ILE A 156 -2.02 4.83 12.67
C ILE A 156 -0.93 3.89 12.16
N VAL A 157 0.32 4.31 12.09
CA VAL A 157 1.43 3.46 11.62
C VAL A 157 1.54 2.20 12.48
N ASP A 158 1.41 2.34 13.79
CA ASP A 158 1.41 1.20 14.72
C ASP A 158 0.18 0.30 14.54
N ALA A 159 -1.00 0.87 14.37
CA ALA A 159 -2.23 0.12 14.14
C ALA A 159 -2.25 -0.61 12.80
N LEU A 160 -1.80 0.04 11.73
CA LEU A 160 -1.66 -0.55 10.39
C LEU A 160 -0.72 -1.76 10.42
N GLY A 161 0.45 -1.62 11.01
CA GLY A 161 1.41 -2.72 11.09
C GLY A 161 0.96 -3.89 11.98
N LYS A 162 0.26 -3.59 13.09
CA LYS A 162 -0.13 -4.62 14.08
C LYS A 162 -1.44 -5.32 13.76
N PHE A 163 -2.41 -4.62 13.18
CA PHE A 163 -3.76 -5.15 12.95
C PHE A 163 -4.07 -5.36 11.47
N LEU A 164 -3.79 -4.36 10.63
CA LEU A 164 -4.17 -4.43 9.23
C LEU A 164 -3.33 -5.45 8.46
N THR A 165 -2.02 -5.52 8.71
CA THR A 165 -1.14 -6.47 8.02
C THR A 165 -1.52 -7.93 8.28
N PRO A 166 -1.69 -8.38 9.54
CA PRO A 166 -2.16 -9.75 9.80
C PRO A 166 -3.54 -10.03 9.20
N ALA A 167 -4.47 -9.08 9.29
CA ALA A 167 -5.80 -9.25 8.69
C ALA A 167 -5.73 -9.42 7.17
N LEU A 168 -4.93 -8.61 6.48
CA LEU A 168 -4.74 -8.72 5.02
C LEU A 168 -4.08 -10.04 4.63
N ILE A 169 -3.08 -10.51 5.39
CA ILE A 169 -2.43 -11.81 5.14
C ILE A 169 -3.44 -12.95 5.31
N ILE A 170 -4.24 -12.92 6.37
CA ILE A 170 -5.27 -13.94 6.62
C ILE A 170 -6.29 -13.95 5.48
N LEU A 171 -6.79 -12.78 5.06
CA LEU A 171 -7.73 -12.67 3.94
C LEU A 171 -7.11 -13.17 2.63
N LEU A 172 -5.85 -12.85 2.38
CA LEU A 172 -5.13 -13.35 1.21
C LEU A 172 -5.02 -14.88 1.22
N VAL A 173 -4.64 -15.46 2.36
CA VAL A 173 -4.54 -16.93 2.51
C VAL A 173 -5.92 -17.59 2.29
N ILE A 174 -6.97 -17.03 2.90
CA ILE A 174 -8.34 -17.53 2.70
C ILE A 174 -8.72 -17.47 1.21
N MET A 175 -8.46 -16.36 0.55
CA MET A 175 -8.76 -16.19 -0.88
C MET A 175 -8.01 -17.20 -1.74
N VAL A 176 -6.72 -17.44 -1.47
CA VAL A 176 -5.91 -18.41 -2.20
C VAL A 176 -6.42 -19.85 -1.95
N VAL A 177 -6.72 -20.20 -0.70
CA VAL A 177 -7.25 -21.54 -0.35
C VAL A 177 -8.60 -21.78 -1.01
N LEU A 178 -9.51 -20.81 -0.94
CA LEU A 178 -10.81 -20.92 -1.61
C LEU A 178 -10.66 -20.97 -3.13
N GLY A 179 -9.74 -20.21 -3.71
CA GLY A 179 -9.42 -20.25 -5.14
C GLY A 179 -8.96 -21.64 -5.55
N ILE A 180 -8.01 -22.23 -4.82
CA ILE A 180 -7.50 -23.59 -5.10
C ILE A 180 -8.60 -24.64 -4.89
N ALA A 181 -9.41 -24.52 -3.85
CA ALA A 181 -10.49 -25.44 -3.57
C ALA A 181 -11.60 -25.43 -4.65
N ASN A 182 -11.83 -24.29 -5.27
CA ASN A 182 -12.83 -24.12 -6.34
C ASN A 182 -12.26 -24.33 -7.76
N LEU A 183 -10.96 -24.59 -7.89
CA LEU A 183 -10.30 -24.86 -9.18
C LEU A 183 -10.73 -26.18 -9.85
N HIS A 184 -11.67 -26.95 -9.27
CA HIS A 184 -12.25 -28.15 -9.86
C HIS A 184 -13.35 -27.87 -10.89
N SER A 185 -13.68 -26.61 -11.14
CA SER A 185 -14.54 -26.21 -12.26
C SER A 185 -13.65 -26.10 -13.49
N ASP A 186 -13.95 -26.91 -14.54
CA ASP A 186 -13.31 -26.77 -15.86
C ASP A 186 -13.21 -25.29 -16.21
N PRO A 187 -12.05 -24.80 -16.67
CA PRO A 187 -11.96 -23.46 -17.21
C PRO A 187 -12.86 -23.44 -18.44
N GLY A 188 -14.11 -23.02 -18.27
CA GLY A 188 -15.05 -22.88 -19.34
C GLY A 188 -14.42 -22.06 -20.44
N ALA A 189 -14.46 -22.57 -21.66
CA ALA A 189 -14.00 -21.89 -22.85
C ALA A 189 -14.58 -20.47 -22.84
N ALA A 190 -13.70 -19.48 -22.71
CA ALA A 190 -14.04 -18.08 -22.83
C ALA A 190 -14.18 -17.72 -24.31
#